data_4fdadb0bd2136c30bd26bae2cb469ef4
#
_entry.id   4fdadb0bd2136c30bd26bae2cb469ef4
#
_cell.length_a   1.000
_cell.length_b   1.000
_cell.length_c   1.000
_cell.angle_alpha   90.00
_cell.angle_beta   90.00
_cell.angle_gamma   90.00
#
_symmetry.space_group_name_H-M   'P 1'
#
loop_
_entity.id
_entity.type
_entity.pdbx_description
1 polymer ?
#
loop_
_entity_poly.entity_id
_entity_poly.type
_entity_poly.pdbx_seq_one_letter_code
_entity_poly.pdbx_strand_id
1 'polypeptide(L)'
;CAYSKRDLLLTIGGACLCVGAICYMQRLQLLYTCVVIATLMLLLPAVISSYFIYQSEKKRFEEYCHYFEGMRMYFKVYGKLNTALKETCNLFADDSQMSVCIHRAVMEIEDSGEYAKALGYIEEFYENTYLKRLHSLLITGEKQGGDSVYYNLDLIDYDGWKNSMLMFQKKKKSAKYMFFLMTVLSFAISVYSVLAYQDAQVQEGIIENAQYQLFTFLELEILMLLFLVVYMSLVNKKWLRRDE
;
A
#
# COMPACT_ATOMS: atom_id res chain seq x y z
N CYS A 1 -1.01 -5.13 -11.91
CA CYS A 1 -2.45 -5.49 -11.90
C CYS A 1 -3.25 -4.32 -12.45
N ALA A 2 -3.70 -4.43 -13.69
CA ALA A 2 -4.62 -3.47 -14.27
C ALA A 2 -6.00 -3.74 -13.64
N TYR A 3 -6.48 -2.80 -12.83
CA TYR A 3 -7.87 -2.81 -12.38
C TYR A 3 -8.75 -2.77 -13.64
N SER A 4 -9.62 -3.75 -13.79
CA SER A 4 -10.52 -3.78 -14.93
C SER A 4 -11.41 -2.52 -14.87
N LYS A 5 -11.70 -1.90 -16.01
CA LYS A 5 -12.64 -0.76 -16.07
C LYS A 5 -13.99 -1.12 -15.41
N ARG A 6 -14.37 -2.40 -15.45
CA ARG A 6 -15.58 -2.94 -14.78
C ARG A 6 -15.48 -2.85 -13.26
N ASP A 7 -14.33 -3.22 -12.67
CA ASP A 7 -14.16 -3.23 -11.22
C ASP A 7 -14.12 -1.79 -10.67
N LEU A 8 -13.57 -0.86 -11.45
CA LEU A 8 -13.59 0.56 -11.12
C LEU A 8 -15.03 1.11 -11.10
N LEU A 9 -15.82 0.81 -12.14
CA LEU A 9 -17.22 1.23 -12.21
C LEU A 9 -18.07 0.62 -11.10
N LEU A 10 -17.83 -0.66 -10.77
CA LEU A 10 -18.52 -1.35 -9.67
C LEU A 10 -18.18 -0.72 -8.30
N THR A 11 -16.92 -0.36 -8.07
CA THR A 11 -16.50 0.30 -6.81
C THR A 11 -17.10 1.69 -6.69
N ILE A 12 -17.09 2.47 -7.76
CA ILE A 12 -17.70 3.82 -7.78
C ILE A 12 -19.21 3.72 -7.57
N GLY A 13 -19.88 2.85 -8.34
CA GLY A 13 -21.32 2.64 -8.23
C GLY A 13 -21.74 2.16 -6.84
N GLY A 14 -21.01 1.19 -6.27
CA GLY A 14 -21.24 0.68 -4.93
C GLY A 14 -21.06 1.77 -3.85
N ALA A 15 -20.03 2.59 -3.93
CA ALA A 15 -19.80 3.69 -3.00
C ALA A 15 -20.93 4.73 -3.06
N CYS A 16 -21.35 5.12 -4.28
CA CYS A 16 -22.46 6.07 -4.45
C CYS A 16 -23.79 5.51 -3.94
N LEU A 17 -24.05 4.21 -4.16
CA LEU A 17 -25.27 3.56 -3.63
C LEU A 17 -25.25 3.52 -2.10
N CYS A 18 -24.12 3.18 -1.48
CA CYS A 18 -24.01 3.17 -0.01
C CYS A 18 -24.23 4.56 0.60
N VAL A 19 -23.59 5.58 0.06
CA VAL A 19 -23.75 6.97 0.55
C VAL A 19 -25.15 7.47 0.27
N GLY A 20 -25.71 7.19 -0.90
CA GLY A 20 -27.10 7.53 -1.22
C GLY A 20 -28.12 6.88 -0.29
N ALA A 21 -27.91 5.61 0.08
CA ALA A 21 -28.74 4.91 1.06
C ALA A 21 -28.66 5.56 2.46
N ILE A 22 -27.46 5.96 2.89
CA ILE A 22 -27.29 6.66 4.17
C ILE A 22 -28.02 8.01 4.15
N CYS A 23 -27.85 8.81 3.09
CA CYS A 23 -28.55 10.08 2.93
C CYS A 23 -30.07 9.90 2.93
N TYR A 24 -30.57 8.84 2.27
CA TYR A 24 -31.99 8.50 2.26
C TYR A 24 -32.50 8.11 3.64
N MET A 25 -31.77 7.28 4.39
CA MET A 25 -32.14 6.88 5.75
C MET A 25 -32.17 8.05 6.71
N GLN A 26 -31.29 9.02 6.55
CA GLN A 26 -31.26 10.28 7.32
C GLN A 26 -32.27 11.31 6.80
N ARG A 27 -33.05 10.99 5.76
CA ARG A 27 -34.01 11.88 5.11
C ARG A 27 -33.44 13.26 4.76
N LEU A 28 -32.21 13.26 4.25
CA LEU A 28 -31.55 14.48 3.82
C LEU A 28 -32.23 15.05 2.58
N GLN A 29 -32.37 16.39 2.50
CA GLN A 29 -32.92 17.04 1.31
C GLN A 29 -32.09 16.73 0.09
N LEU A 30 -32.76 16.66 -1.08
CA LEU A 30 -32.15 16.27 -2.36
C LEU A 30 -30.91 17.14 -2.71
N LEU A 31 -30.95 18.43 -2.40
CA LEU A 31 -29.85 19.36 -2.66
C LEU A 31 -28.58 18.96 -1.87
N TYR A 32 -28.70 18.70 -0.58
CA TYR A 32 -27.58 18.26 0.26
C TYR A 32 -27.06 16.88 -0.16
N THR A 33 -27.97 15.97 -0.51
CA THR A 33 -27.59 14.63 -1.02
C THR A 33 -26.78 14.75 -2.32
N CYS A 34 -27.16 15.61 -3.24
CA CYS A 34 -26.39 15.85 -4.46
C CYS A 34 -24.99 16.40 -4.18
N VAL A 35 -24.85 17.30 -3.20
CA VAL A 35 -23.54 17.86 -2.83
C VAL A 35 -22.68 16.76 -2.21
N VAL A 36 -23.20 15.94 -1.29
CA VAL A 36 -22.45 14.80 -0.68
C VAL A 36 -21.98 13.80 -1.74
N ILE A 37 -22.83 13.49 -2.72
CA ILE A 37 -22.43 12.60 -3.82
C ILE A 37 -21.39 13.26 -4.72
N ALA A 38 -21.47 14.56 -4.97
CA ALA A 38 -20.50 15.29 -5.78
C ALA A 38 -19.12 15.34 -5.08
N THR A 39 -19.07 15.60 -3.77
CA THR A 39 -17.82 15.53 -2.97
C THR A 39 -17.25 14.13 -2.94
N LEU A 40 -18.07 13.08 -2.77
CA LEU A 40 -17.62 11.69 -2.88
C LEU A 40 -16.96 11.42 -4.23
N MET A 41 -17.60 11.80 -5.33
CA MET A 41 -17.07 11.62 -6.69
C MET A 41 -15.73 12.32 -6.89
N LEU A 42 -15.54 13.48 -6.29
CA LEU A 42 -14.29 14.25 -6.35
C LEU A 42 -13.18 13.58 -5.51
N LEU A 43 -13.51 12.96 -4.40
CA LEU A 43 -12.55 12.31 -3.51
C LEU A 43 -12.16 10.88 -3.93
N LEU A 44 -13.04 10.16 -4.63
CA LEU A 44 -12.82 8.79 -5.07
C LEU A 44 -11.52 8.58 -5.87
N PRO A 45 -11.14 9.43 -6.83
CA PRO A 45 -9.88 9.26 -7.56
C PRO A 45 -8.66 9.26 -6.64
N ALA A 46 -8.66 10.10 -5.60
CA ALA A 46 -7.56 10.16 -4.63
C ALA A 46 -7.46 8.86 -3.80
N VAL A 47 -8.59 8.29 -3.38
CA VAL A 47 -8.64 7.01 -2.66
C VAL A 47 -8.13 5.86 -3.54
N ILE A 48 -8.61 5.81 -4.79
CA ILE A 48 -8.22 4.77 -5.76
C ILE A 48 -6.72 4.87 -6.08
N SER A 49 -6.21 6.08 -6.36
CA SER A 49 -4.79 6.33 -6.60
C SER A 49 -3.94 5.86 -5.41
N SER A 50 -4.32 6.22 -4.19
CA SER A 50 -3.64 5.80 -2.97
C SER A 50 -3.64 4.28 -2.80
N TYR A 51 -4.73 3.60 -3.14
CA TYR A 51 -4.81 2.13 -3.11
C TYR A 51 -3.80 1.48 -4.07
N PHE A 52 -3.68 2.00 -5.30
CA PHE A 52 -2.72 1.49 -6.27
C PHE A 52 -1.28 1.70 -5.83
N ILE A 53 -0.95 2.89 -5.29
CA ILE A 53 0.36 3.17 -4.74
C ILE A 53 0.70 2.16 -3.63
N TYR A 54 -0.25 1.91 -2.73
CA TYR A 54 -0.06 0.94 -1.65
C TYR A 54 0.20 -0.48 -2.17
N GLN A 55 -0.57 -0.95 -3.15
CA GLN A 55 -0.39 -2.29 -3.72
C GLN A 55 0.95 -2.42 -4.47
N SER A 56 1.33 -1.38 -5.20
CA SER A 56 2.62 -1.32 -5.90
C SER A 56 3.80 -1.36 -4.91
N GLU A 57 3.76 -0.53 -3.86
CA GLU A 57 4.80 -0.53 -2.83
C GLU A 57 4.86 -1.85 -2.05
N LYS A 58 3.71 -2.49 -1.79
CA LYS A 58 3.65 -3.80 -1.16
C LYS A 58 4.34 -4.86 -2.02
N LYS A 59 3.98 -4.95 -3.30
CA LYS A 59 4.57 -5.89 -4.24
C LYS A 59 6.09 -5.67 -4.34
N ARG A 60 6.51 -4.40 -4.44
CA ARG A 60 7.91 -4.01 -4.49
C ARG A 60 8.70 -4.43 -3.25
N PHE A 61 8.10 -4.31 -2.06
CA PHE A 61 8.72 -4.78 -0.82
C PHE A 61 8.84 -6.30 -0.78
N GLU A 62 7.82 -7.05 -1.21
CA GLU A 62 7.85 -8.51 -1.29
C GLU A 62 8.92 -8.98 -2.27
N GLU A 63 9.00 -8.40 -3.47
CA GLU A 63 10.05 -8.70 -4.46
C GLU A 63 11.45 -8.42 -3.89
N TYR A 64 11.62 -7.30 -3.21
CA TYR A 64 12.88 -6.96 -2.54
C TYR A 64 13.29 -8.01 -1.50
N CYS A 65 12.37 -8.45 -0.65
CA CYS A 65 12.65 -9.46 0.36
C CYS A 65 13.05 -10.79 -0.26
N HIS A 66 12.32 -11.25 -1.28
CA HIS A 66 12.66 -12.49 -2.00
C HIS A 66 14.00 -12.40 -2.71
N TYR A 67 14.32 -11.25 -3.31
CA TYR A 67 15.62 -11.03 -3.94
C TYR A 67 16.76 -11.10 -2.91
N PHE A 68 16.63 -10.36 -1.80
CA PHE A 68 17.66 -10.31 -0.77
C PHE A 68 17.97 -11.71 -0.19
N GLU A 69 16.93 -12.45 0.14
CA GLU A 69 17.04 -13.80 0.69
C GLU A 69 17.58 -14.81 -0.35
N GLY A 70 17.06 -14.74 -1.57
CA GLY A 70 17.51 -15.57 -2.67
C GLY A 70 19.00 -15.37 -2.99
N MET A 71 19.41 -14.12 -3.15
CA MET A 71 20.82 -13.79 -3.41
C MET A 71 21.74 -14.25 -2.29
N ARG A 72 21.37 -14.00 -1.00
CA ARG A 72 22.14 -14.46 0.14
C ARG A 72 22.28 -16.00 0.17
N MET A 73 21.20 -16.71 -0.14
CA MET A 73 21.17 -18.18 -0.14
C MET A 73 21.98 -18.75 -1.33
N TYR A 74 21.66 -18.33 -2.55
CA TYR A 74 22.27 -18.89 -3.75
C TYR A 74 23.76 -18.54 -3.88
N PHE A 75 24.17 -17.33 -3.46
CA PHE A 75 25.58 -16.99 -3.44
C PHE A 75 26.38 -17.87 -2.49
N LYS A 76 25.83 -18.25 -1.32
CA LYS A 76 26.48 -19.21 -0.41
C LYS A 76 26.61 -20.61 -1.02
N VAL A 77 25.63 -21.01 -1.84
CA VAL A 77 25.64 -22.35 -2.47
C VAL A 77 26.61 -22.41 -3.64
N TYR A 78 26.58 -21.41 -4.52
CA TYR A 78 27.32 -21.44 -5.78
C TYR A 78 28.66 -20.71 -5.73
N GLY A 79 28.85 -19.75 -4.83
CA GLY A 79 30.05 -18.94 -4.73
C GLY A 79 30.29 -17.99 -5.92
N LYS A 80 29.36 -17.93 -6.88
CA LYS A 80 29.46 -17.11 -8.10
C LYS A 80 28.25 -16.21 -8.26
N LEU A 81 28.51 -14.91 -8.46
CA LEU A 81 27.47 -13.89 -8.53
C LEU A 81 26.53 -14.09 -9.72
N ASN A 82 27.06 -14.36 -10.91
CA ASN A 82 26.26 -14.56 -12.12
C ASN A 82 25.31 -15.76 -11.97
N THR A 83 25.79 -16.86 -11.42
CA THR A 83 24.97 -18.07 -11.17
C THR A 83 23.90 -17.77 -10.13
N ALA A 84 24.28 -17.10 -9.02
CA ALA A 84 23.33 -16.74 -7.95
C ALA A 84 22.23 -15.79 -8.47
N LEU A 85 22.55 -14.84 -9.36
CA LEU A 85 21.57 -13.97 -10.01
C LEU A 85 20.59 -14.75 -10.88
N LYS A 86 21.09 -15.67 -11.72
CA LYS A 86 20.25 -16.49 -12.59
C LYS A 86 19.27 -17.36 -11.78
N GLU A 87 19.77 -18.01 -10.73
CA GLU A 87 18.91 -18.83 -9.86
C GLU A 87 17.93 -17.98 -9.05
N THR A 88 18.34 -16.80 -8.62
CA THR A 88 17.41 -15.86 -7.94
C THR A 88 16.33 -15.38 -8.90
N CYS A 89 16.64 -15.18 -10.17
CA CYS A 89 15.66 -14.77 -11.18
C CYS A 89 14.51 -15.77 -11.29
N ASN A 90 14.78 -17.06 -11.16
CA ASN A 90 13.77 -18.13 -11.21
C ASN A 90 12.73 -18.07 -10.07
N LEU A 91 12.97 -17.27 -9.03
CA LEU A 91 11.98 -17.03 -7.97
C LEU A 91 10.88 -16.05 -8.36
N PHE A 92 11.04 -15.35 -9.48
CA PHE A 92 10.14 -14.29 -9.90
C PHE A 92 9.39 -14.67 -11.18
N ALA A 93 8.20 -14.12 -11.33
CA ALA A 93 7.47 -14.19 -12.59
C ALA A 93 8.19 -13.34 -13.65
N ASP A 94 8.17 -13.78 -14.91
CA ASP A 94 8.89 -13.13 -16.03
C ASP A 94 8.46 -11.67 -16.22
N ASP A 95 7.24 -11.32 -15.88
CA ASP A 95 6.66 -9.97 -15.96
C ASP A 95 6.94 -9.10 -14.72
N SER A 96 7.67 -9.63 -13.73
CA SER A 96 7.99 -8.88 -12.50
C SER A 96 9.08 -7.85 -12.76
N GLN A 97 8.99 -6.71 -12.06
CA GLN A 97 10.00 -5.65 -12.17
C GLN A 97 11.39 -6.16 -11.72
N MET A 98 11.43 -7.00 -10.69
CA MET A 98 12.68 -7.59 -10.20
C MET A 98 13.31 -8.51 -11.25
N SER A 99 12.54 -9.36 -11.92
CA SER A 99 13.04 -10.22 -13.00
C SER A 99 13.68 -9.41 -14.11
N VAL A 100 13.03 -8.34 -14.57
CA VAL A 100 13.57 -7.42 -15.58
C VAL A 100 14.90 -6.80 -15.14
N CYS A 101 15.01 -6.34 -13.89
CA CYS A 101 16.25 -5.78 -13.36
C CYS A 101 17.37 -6.82 -13.28
N ILE A 102 17.05 -8.06 -12.85
CA ILE A 102 18.02 -9.15 -12.77
C ILE A 102 18.50 -9.55 -14.16
N HIS A 103 17.62 -9.72 -15.14
CA HIS A 103 18.01 -10.03 -16.52
C HIS A 103 18.96 -8.98 -17.08
N ARG A 104 18.66 -7.70 -16.86
CA ARG A 104 19.53 -6.61 -17.29
C ARG A 104 20.89 -6.67 -16.59
N ALA A 105 20.92 -6.98 -15.30
CA ALA A 105 22.16 -7.14 -14.55
C ALA A 105 22.99 -8.33 -15.04
N VAL A 106 22.37 -9.47 -15.35
CA VAL A 106 23.05 -10.65 -15.91
C VAL A 106 23.65 -10.32 -17.28
N MET A 107 22.91 -9.67 -18.17
CA MET A 107 23.41 -9.24 -19.48
C MET A 107 24.63 -8.32 -19.35
N GLU A 108 24.55 -7.32 -18.45
CA GLU A 108 25.67 -6.40 -18.22
C GLU A 108 26.91 -7.13 -17.70
N ILE A 109 26.75 -8.14 -16.82
CA ILE A 109 27.89 -8.95 -16.34
C ILE A 109 28.50 -9.77 -17.48
N GLU A 110 27.66 -10.33 -18.35
CA GLU A 110 28.14 -11.14 -19.48
C GLU A 110 28.86 -10.30 -20.55
N ASP A 111 28.40 -9.07 -20.78
CA ASP A 111 28.94 -8.16 -21.78
C ASP A 111 30.21 -7.44 -21.31
N SER A 112 30.16 -6.84 -20.09
CA SER A 112 31.23 -5.95 -19.60
C SER A 112 32.08 -6.54 -18.48
N GLY A 113 31.56 -7.52 -17.73
CA GLY A 113 32.18 -8.03 -16.50
C GLY A 113 32.13 -7.05 -15.32
N GLU A 114 31.39 -5.92 -15.46
CA GLU A 114 31.31 -4.88 -14.42
C GLU A 114 30.19 -5.16 -13.42
N TYR A 115 30.49 -5.90 -12.36
CA TYR A 115 29.52 -6.26 -11.32
C TYR A 115 28.85 -5.06 -10.65
N ALA A 116 29.60 -3.98 -10.38
CA ALA A 116 29.06 -2.80 -9.71
C ALA A 116 27.99 -2.08 -10.54
N LYS A 117 28.23 -1.95 -11.85
CA LYS A 117 27.29 -1.35 -12.78
C LYS A 117 26.03 -2.22 -12.93
N ALA A 118 26.24 -3.53 -13.07
CA ALA A 118 25.16 -4.49 -13.22
C ALA A 118 24.19 -4.47 -12.01
N LEU A 119 24.73 -4.55 -10.80
CA LEU A 119 23.91 -4.50 -9.58
C LEU A 119 23.30 -3.11 -9.33
N GLY A 120 23.91 -2.06 -9.88
CA GLY A 120 23.40 -0.70 -9.86
C GLY A 120 21.99 -0.57 -10.45
N TYR A 121 21.64 -1.36 -11.47
CA TYR A 121 20.28 -1.37 -12.04
C TYR A 121 19.22 -1.83 -11.05
N ILE A 122 19.56 -2.73 -10.14
CA ILE A 122 18.65 -3.20 -9.08
C ILE A 122 18.57 -2.15 -7.97
N GLU A 123 19.71 -1.54 -7.59
CA GLU A 123 19.77 -0.50 -6.57
C GLU A 123 19.00 0.77 -6.94
N GLU A 124 18.95 1.11 -8.22
CA GLU A 124 18.20 2.27 -8.72
C GLU A 124 16.69 2.09 -8.50
N PHE A 125 16.18 0.88 -8.69
CA PHE A 125 14.77 0.56 -8.49
C PHE A 125 14.38 0.30 -7.03
N TYR A 126 15.28 -0.37 -6.28
CA TYR A 126 15.05 -0.81 -4.90
C TYR A 126 16.03 -0.11 -3.96
N GLU A 127 15.92 1.21 -3.86
CA GLU A 127 16.81 2.03 -3.05
C GLU A 127 16.72 1.65 -1.56
N ASN A 128 17.74 0.91 -1.06
CA ASN A 128 17.82 0.49 0.33
C ASN A 128 19.28 0.27 0.76
N THR A 129 19.61 0.69 1.97
CA THR A 129 21.00 0.60 2.52
C THR A 129 21.44 -0.85 2.69
N TYR A 130 20.53 -1.75 3.09
CA TYR A 130 20.85 -3.18 3.24
C TYR A 130 21.15 -3.83 1.90
N LEU A 131 20.46 -3.42 0.83
CA LEU A 131 20.72 -3.90 -0.51
C LEU A 131 22.13 -3.50 -0.99
N LYS A 132 22.49 -2.24 -0.83
CA LYS A 132 23.84 -1.76 -1.18
C LYS A 132 24.93 -2.50 -0.42
N ARG A 133 24.69 -2.78 0.88
CA ARG A 133 25.61 -3.56 1.70
C ARG A 133 25.72 -5.01 1.22
N LEU A 134 24.58 -5.65 0.90
CA LEU A 134 24.56 -6.98 0.29
C LEU A 134 25.38 -7.01 -0.99
N HIS A 135 25.11 -6.12 -1.94
CA HIS A 135 25.81 -6.07 -3.22
C HIS A 135 27.30 -5.84 -3.07
N SER A 136 27.72 -4.94 -2.16
CA SER A 136 29.13 -4.72 -1.88
C SER A 136 29.83 -5.98 -1.37
N LEU A 137 29.18 -6.75 -0.49
CA LEU A 137 29.73 -8.01 0.02
C LEU A 137 29.76 -9.09 -1.07
N LEU A 138 28.74 -9.17 -1.92
CA LEU A 138 28.70 -10.13 -3.04
C LEU A 138 29.81 -9.85 -4.06
N ILE A 139 30.06 -8.58 -4.41
CA ILE A 139 31.16 -8.18 -5.30
C ILE A 139 32.50 -8.51 -4.67
N THR A 140 32.66 -8.28 -3.38
CA THR A 140 33.89 -8.62 -2.65
C THR A 140 34.11 -10.11 -2.63
N GLY A 141 33.06 -10.90 -2.40
CA GLY A 141 33.12 -12.37 -2.43
C GLY A 141 33.47 -12.95 -3.80
N GLU A 142 32.92 -12.36 -4.87
CA GLU A 142 33.26 -12.76 -6.25
C GLU A 142 34.74 -12.52 -6.58
N LYS A 143 35.30 -11.37 -6.11
CA LYS A 143 36.69 -10.97 -6.41
C LYS A 143 37.74 -11.66 -5.53
N GLN A 144 37.45 -11.82 -4.26
CA GLN A 144 38.42 -12.27 -3.27
C GLN A 144 38.18 -13.72 -2.82
N GLY A 145 36.93 -14.19 -2.90
CA GLY A 145 36.53 -15.47 -2.32
C GLY A 145 36.62 -15.47 -0.79
N GLY A 146 36.32 -16.60 -0.19
CA GLY A 146 36.63 -16.88 1.20
C GLY A 146 35.45 -16.87 2.17
N ASP A 147 35.60 -17.67 3.22
CA ASP A 147 34.59 -17.94 4.24
C ASP A 147 34.18 -16.67 5.03
N SER A 148 35.07 -15.67 5.09
CA SER A 148 34.81 -14.39 5.77
C SER A 148 33.64 -13.61 5.14
N VAL A 149 33.45 -13.75 3.83
CA VAL A 149 32.33 -13.07 3.14
C VAL A 149 31.00 -13.71 3.52
N TYR A 150 30.95 -15.04 3.59
CA TYR A 150 29.73 -15.76 4.00
C TYR A 150 29.33 -15.40 5.43
N TYR A 151 30.29 -15.30 6.34
CA TYR A 151 30.04 -14.84 7.70
C TYR A 151 29.50 -13.39 7.73
N ASN A 152 30.10 -12.48 6.96
CA ASN A 152 29.67 -11.09 6.86
C ASN A 152 28.26 -10.93 6.24
N LEU A 153 27.85 -11.83 5.33
CA LEU A 153 26.50 -11.85 4.79
C LEU A 153 25.45 -12.17 5.87
N ASP A 154 25.81 -12.99 6.87
CA ASP A 154 24.92 -13.29 7.99
C ASP A 154 24.87 -12.19 9.04
N LEU A 155 25.91 -11.36 9.12
CA LEU A 155 25.95 -10.19 10.03
C LEU A 155 25.14 -8.98 9.54
N ILE A 156 24.58 -9.02 8.33
CA ILE A 156 23.66 -7.97 7.90
C ILE A 156 22.37 -8.11 8.72
N ASP A 157 22.05 -7.12 9.55
CA ASP A 157 20.82 -7.07 10.35
C ASP A 157 19.57 -6.77 9.48
N TYR A 158 19.44 -7.56 8.42
CA TYR A 158 18.30 -7.49 7.51
C TYR A 158 17.02 -8.05 8.15
N ASP A 159 17.16 -9.14 8.90
CA ASP A 159 16.00 -9.83 9.48
C ASP A 159 15.32 -8.98 10.57
N GLY A 160 16.10 -8.24 11.36
CA GLY A 160 15.59 -7.25 12.30
C GLY A 160 14.82 -6.12 11.61
N TRP A 161 15.38 -5.56 10.54
CA TRP A 161 14.72 -4.54 9.73
C TRP A 161 13.45 -5.08 9.08
N LYS A 162 13.49 -6.25 8.42
CA LYS A 162 12.32 -6.88 7.78
C LYS A 162 11.19 -7.10 8.77
N ASN A 163 11.49 -7.68 9.93
CA ASN A 163 10.50 -7.92 10.98
C ASN A 163 9.91 -6.62 11.51
N SER A 164 10.72 -5.59 11.71
CA SER A 164 10.25 -4.26 12.09
C SER A 164 9.27 -3.69 11.07
N MET A 165 9.57 -3.79 9.77
CA MET A 165 8.67 -3.35 8.70
C MET A 165 7.37 -4.15 8.64
N LEU A 166 7.43 -5.47 8.79
CA LEU A 166 6.24 -6.33 8.84
C LEU A 166 5.35 -6.01 10.04
N MET A 167 5.94 -5.79 11.22
CA MET A 167 5.19 -5.37 12.42
C MET A 167 4.54 -4.00 12.23
N PHE A 168 5.26 -3.05 11.64
CA PHE A 168 4.71 -1.73 11.33
C PHE A 168 3.52 -1.81 10.37
N GLN A 169 3.61 -2.64 9.33
CA GLN A 169 2.50 -2.90 8.40
C GLN A 169 1.30 -3.53 9.10
N LYS A 170 1.54 -4.51 9.98
CA LYS A 170 0.48 -5.15 10.76
C LYS A 170 -0.24 -4.14 11.66
N LYS A 171 0.51 -3.28 12.35
CA LYS A 171 -0.07 -2.20 13.18
C LYS A 171 -0.90 -1.22 12.34
N LYS A 172 -0.42 -0.82 11.16
CA LYS A 172 -1.17 0.06 10.25
C LYS A 172 -2.44 -0.59 9.71
N LYS A 173 -2.38 -1.86 9.33
CA LYS A 173 -3.55 -2.61 8.90
C LYS A 173 -4.60 -2.67 10.01
N SER A 174 -4.19 -2.92 11.25
CA SER A 174 -5.07 -2.92 12.43
C SER A 174 -5.67 -1.54 12.68
N ALA A 175 -4.87 -0.48 12.64
CA ALA A 175 -5.34 0.90 12.82
C ALA A 175 -6.37 1.30 11.74
N LYS A 176 -6.12 0.94 10.48
CA LYS A 176 -7.05 1.16 9.36
C LYS A 176 -8.40 0.45 9.61
N TYR A 177 -8.35 -0.80 10.07
CA TYR A 177 -9.55 -1.58 10.37
C TYR A 177 -10.34 -0.96 11.52
N MET A 178 -9.66 -0.58 12.61
CA MET A 178 -10.29 0.09 13.75
C MET A 178 -10.94 1.41 13.35
N PHE A 179 -10.26 2.21 12.52
CA PHE A 179 -10.80 3.47 12.04
C PHE A 179 -12.04 3.25 11.15
N PHE A 180 -12.00 2.27 10.26
CA PHE A 180 -13.17 1.91 9.45
C PHE A 180 -14.35 1.48 10.32
N LEU A 181 -14.10 0.65 11.32
CA LEU A 181 -15.14 0.20 12.26
C LEU A 181 -15.75 1.38 13.05
N MET A 182 -14.92 2.30 13.53
CA MET A 182 -15.40 3.52 14.22
C MET A 182 -16.25 4.39 13.29
N THR A 183 -15.86 4.54 12.04
CA THR A 183 -16.64 5.30 11.04
C THR A 183 -18.02 4.65 10.81
N VAL A 184 -18.06 3.32 10.64
CA VAL A 184 -19.33 2.58 10.45
C VAL A 184 -20.21 2.71 11.69
N LEU A 185 -19.66 2.60 12.89
CA LEU A 185 -20.41 2.78 14.13
C LEU A 185 -20.95 4.21 14.27
N SER A 186 -20.18 5.23 13.90
CA SER A 186 -20.65 6.63 13.93
C SER A 186 -21.86 6.81 13.01
N PHE A 187 -21.80 6.30 11.78
CA PHE A 187 -22.95 6.34 10.87
C PHE A 187 -24.16 5.55 11.41
N ALA A 188 -23.94 4.37 11.99
CA ALA A 188 -25.01 3.57 12.56
C ALA A 188 -25.71 4.29 13.71
N ILE A 189 -24.96 4.98 14.58
CA ILE A 189 -25.52 5.77 15.69
C ILE A 189 -26.32 6.97 15.14
N SER A 190 -25.78 7.66 14.13
CA SER A 190 -26.47 8.79 13.51
C SER A 190 -27.81 8.36 12.88
N VAL A 191 -27.82 7.28 12.11
CA VAL A 191 -29.06 6.71 11.54
C VAL A 191 -30.02 6.26 12.63
N TYR A 192 -29.52 5.56 13.66
CA TYR A 192 -30.36 5.08 14.77
C TYR A 192 -31.01 6.23 15.53
N SER A 193 -30.33 7.36 15.74
CA SER A 193 -30.90 8.53 16.43
C SER A 193 -32.12 9.07 15.70
N VAL A 194 -32.16 9.07 14.39
CA VAL A 194 -33.34 9.48 13.60
C VAL A 194 -34.48 8.47 13.69
N LEU A 195 -34.14 7.17 13.61
CA LEU A 195 -35.16 6.10 13.66
C LEU A 195 -35.76 5.88 15.06
N ALA A 196 -35.08 6.32 16.10
CA ALA A 196 -35.55 6.19 17.49
C ALA A 196 -36.77 7.05 17.81
N TYR A 197 -37.06 8.08 17.04
CA TYR A 197 -38.27 8.88 17.17
C TYR A 197 -39.45 8.11 16.58
N GLN A 198 -40.31 7.57 17.47
CA GLN A 198 -41.47 6.75 17.05
C GLN A 198 -42.70 7.60 16.65
N ASP A 199 -42.76 8.85 17.08
CA ASP A 199 -43.85 9.77 16.74
C ASP A 199 -43.58 10.42 15.37
N ALA A 200 -44.41 10.10 14.39
CA ALA A 200 -44.27 10.56 13.01
C ALA A 200 -44.35 12.11 12.92
N GLN A 201 -45.16 12.78 13.74
CA GLN A 201 -45.28 14.23 13.70
C GLN A 201 -44.04 14.92 14.26
N VAL A 202 -43.44 14.39 15.32
CA VAL A 202 -42.18 14.87 15.86
C VAL A 202 -41.03 14.64 14.90
N GLN A 203 -41.01 13.49 14.25
CA GLN A 203 -40.01 13.13 13.27
C GLN A 203 -40.06 14.06 12.05
N GLU A 204 -41.24 14.33 11.49
CA GLU A 204 -41.40 15.26 10.36
C GLU A 204 -40.94 16.69 10.76
N GLY A 205 -41.35 17.19 11.92
CA GLY A 205 -40.92 18.51 12.39
C GLY A 205 -39.42 18.66 12.59
N ILE A 206 -38.72 17.57 13.00
CA ILE A 206 -37.26 17.57 13.13
C ILE A 206 -36.59 17.54 11.73
N ILE A 207 -37.09 16.70 10.84
CA ILE A 207 -36.50 16.52 9.48
C ILE A 207 -36.67 17.76 8.62
N GLU A 208 -37.78 18.48 8.72
CA GLU A 208 -38.02 19.73 8.00
C GLU A 208 -37.22 20.91 8.57
N ASN A 209 -36.64 20.77 9.75
CA ASN A 209 -35.85 21.83 10.36
C ASN A 209 -34.54 22.05 9.57
N ALA A 210 -34.34 23.30 9.12
CA ALA A 210 -33.13 23.69 8.38
C ALA A 210 -31.83 23.44 9.16
N GLN A 211 -31.87 23.55 10.50
CA GLN A 211 -30.70 23.27 11.34
C GLN A 211 -30.35 21.77 11.34
N TYR A 212 -31.34 20.88 11.44
CA TYR A 212 -31.12 19.45 11.33
C TYR A 212 -30.48 19.09 9.99
N GLN A 213 -31.02 19.60 8.90
CA GLN A 213 -30.49 19.33 7.56
C GLN A 213 -29.03 19.79 7.42
N LEU A 214 -28.71 20.98 7.92
CA LEU A 214 -27.37 21.54 7.86
C LEU A 214 -26.38 20.74 8.73
N PHE A 215 -26.75 20.39 9.97
CA PHE A 215 -25.86 19.63 10.86
C PHE A 215 -25.61 18.22 10.35
N THR A 216 -26.62 17.52 9.86
CA THR A 216 -26.48 16.19 9.28
C THR A 216 -25.60 16.21 8.04
N PHE A 217 -25.77 17.20 7.17
CA PHE A 217 -24.92 17.42 6.01
C PHE A 217 -23.46 17.65 6.45
N LEU A 218 -23.20 18.54 7.39
CA LEU A 218 -21.85 18.82 7.89
C LEU A 218 -21.22 17.59 8.56
N GLU A 219 -21.99 16.81 9.30
CA GLU A 219 -21.53 15.55 9.89
C GLU A 219 -21.01 14.57 8.80
N LEU A 220 -21.80 14.36 7.76
CA LEU A 220 -21.44 13.49 6.65
C LEU A 220 -20.18 13.96 5.92
N GLU A 221 -20.08 15.25 5.63
CA GLU A 221 -18.91 15.84 4.95
C GLU A 221 -17.64 15.73 5.80
N ILE A 222 -17.73 16.04 7.10
CA ILE A 222 -16.59 15.95 8.01
C ILE A 222 -16.13 14.50 8.14
N LEU A 223 -17.03 13.54 8.28
CA LEU A 223 -16.69 12.11 8.36
C LEU A 223 -16.04 11.62 7.07
N MET A 224 -16.51 12.02 5.89
CA MET A 224 -15.90 11.69 4.61
C MET A 224 -14.49 12.27 4.48
N LEU A 225 -14.28 13.53 4.83
CA LEU A 225 -12.98 14.17 4.80
C LEU A 225 -11.99 13.55 5.79
N LEU A 226 -12.43 13.28 7.01
CA LEU A 226 -11.61 12.58 8.02
C LEU A 226 -11.21 11.18 7.53
N PHE A 227 -12.14 10.42 6.96
CA PHE A 227 -11.85 9.12 6.39
C PHE A 227 -10.77 9.22 5.31
N LEU A 228 -10.89 10.19 4.40
CA LEU A 228 -9.91 10.40 3.34
C LEU A 228 -8.52 10.73 3.91
N VAL A 229 -8.43 11.71 4.81
CA VAL A 229 -7.15 12.16 5.40
C VAL A 229 -6.46 11.01 6.13
N VAL A 230 -7.19 10.27 6.97
CA VAL A 230 -6.63 9.13 7.70
C VAL A 230 -6.23 8.02 6.74
N TYR A 231 -7.06 7.71 5.74
CA TYR A 231 -6.76 6.70 4.73
C TYR A 231 -5.48 7.04 3.96
N MET A 232 -5.33 8.26 3.45
CA MET A 232 -4.14 8.71 2.74
C MET A 232 -2.89 8.69 3.64
N SER A 233 -3.01 9.15 4.88
CA SER A 233 -1.90 9.11 5.84
C SER A 233 -1.40 7.68 6.11
N LEU A 234 -2.31 6.70 6.15
CA LEU A 234 -1.96 5.31 6.39
C LEU A 234 -1.35 4.61 5.16
N VAL A 235 -1.68 5.06 3.95
CA VAL A 235 -1.32 4.39 2.69
C VAL A 235 -0.04 4.95 2.07
N ASN A 236 0.25 6.25 2.23
CA ASN A 236 1.30 6.96 1.48
C ASN A 236 2.74 6.76 1.98
N LYS A 237 3.04 5.83 2.89
CA LYS A 237 4.44 5.58 3.30
C LYS A 237 5.16 4.63 2.34
N LYS A 238 6.33 5.04 1.87
CA LYS A 238 7.26 4.19 1.12
C LYS A 238 7.90 3.17 2.07
N TRP A 239 7.85 1.88 1.70
CA TRP A 239 8.25 0.79 2.59
C TRP A 239 9.73 0.44 2.52
N LEU A 240 10.37 0.72 1.39
CA LEU A 240 11.78 0.41 1.17
C LEU A 240 12.70 1.53 1.66
N ARG A 241 12.23 2.78 1.65
CA ARG A 241 13.01 3.91 2.09
C ARG A 241 13.02 3.97 3.61
N ARG A 242 14.20 3.91 4.21
CA ARG A 242 14.38 4.22 5.62
C ARG A 242 14.09 5.71 5.78
N ASP A 243 13.04 6.07 6.50
CA ASP A 243 12.91 7.44 7.01
C ASP A 243 14.09 7.64 7.97
N GLU A 244 15.04 8.48 7.59
CA GLU A 244 16.11 8.95 8.44
C GLU A 244 15.55 9.77 9.61
#